data_920a4ec49c8611baf53fea9f4aed5874
#
_entry.id   920a4ec49c8611baf53fea9f4aed5874
#
_cell.length_a   1.000
_cell.length_b   1.000
_cell.length_c   1.000
_cell.angle_alpha   90.00
_cell.angle_beta   90.00
_cell.angle_gamma   90.00
#
_symmetry.space_group_name_H-M   'P 1'
#
loop_
_entity.id
_entity.type
_entity.pdbx_description
1 polymer ?
#
loop_
_entity_poly.entity_id
_entity_poly.type
_entity_poly.pdbx_seq_one_letter_code
_entity_poly.pdbx_strand_id
1 'polypeptide(L)'
;MIKVGFIDYYLDEWHANNYVHMLHDYSNGEVEAVYAWAEIDSPEGGLTTDAWCEKYGLTRMMTQEELIEKSDVLLVLAPRDPKKHEELANLALRSGKRCYVDKTFAPDHFAAKRMLDLAEQSGTPCWSSSALRFAEEYQAADKTNIKGVNAWGPNGFEDYAIHQLEPIFMMMQAPATEVMHLTNDEVYTGVLRFADGRTATLSGLSLIHIS
;
A
#
# COMPACT_ATOMS: atom_id res chain seq x y z
N MET A 1 14.92 0.76 -19.27
CA MET A 1 13.51 0.82 -18.89
C MET A 1 13.18 -0.41 -18.05
N ILE A 2 12.69 -0.21 -16.84
CA ILE A 2 12.22 -1.23 -15.90
C ILE A 2 10.74 -1.48 -16.18
N LYS A 3 10.37 -2.74 -16.42
CA LYS A 3 9.00 -3.14 -16.74
C LYS A 3 8.24 -3.53 -15.49
N VAL A 4 7.18 -2.82 -15.19
CA VAL A 4 6.31 -3.09 -14.04
C VAL A 4 5.08 -3.88 -14.48
N GLY A 5 4.76 -4.92 -13.73
CA GLY A 5 3.51 -5.69 -13.85
C GLY A 5 2.55 -5.38 -12.71
N PHE A 6 1.29 -5.08 -13.05
CA PHE A 6 0.22 -4.87 -12.09
C PHE A 6 -0.57 -6.17 -11.87
N ILE A 7 -0.70 -6.57 -10.64
CA ILE A 7 -1.55 -7.68 -10.17
C ILE A 7 -2.63 -7.05 -9.30
N ASP A 8 -3.89 -7.17 -9.70
CA ASP A 8 -4.98 -6.51 -9.00
C ASP A 8 -6.20 -7.43 -8.84
N TYR A 9 -7.10 -7.06 -7.93
CA TYR A 9 -8.41 -7.66 -7.87
C TYR A 9 -9.24 -7.20 -9.07
N TYR A 10 -9.29 -5.87 -9.34
CA TYR A 10 -9.79 -5.26 -10.58
C TYR A 10 -9.04 -3.95 -10.85
N LEU A 11 -8.77 -3.63 -12.13
CA LEU A 11 -7.85 -2.56 -12.50
C LEU A 11 -8.46 -1.16 -12.54
N ASP A 12 -9.76 -1.01 -12.84
CA ASP A 12 -10.36 0.33 -12.98
C ASP A 12 -10.64 0.94 -11.60
N GLU A 13 -9.57 1.29 -10.92
CA GLU A 13 -9.58 1.92 -9.61
C GLU A 13 -8.46 2.99 -9.50
N TRP A 14 -8.48 3.79 -8.46
CA TRP A 14 -7.66 5.00 -8.37
C TRP A 14 -6.14 4.71 -8.47
N HIS A 15 -5.62 3.67 -7.77
CA HIS A 15 -4.18 3.38 -7.74
C HIS A 15 -3.70 2.92 -9.10
N ALA A 16 -4.33 1.90 -9.69
CA ALA A 16 -3.96 1.43 -11.01
C ALA A 16 -4.07 2.53 -12.07
N ASN A 17 -5.18 3.31 -12.04
CA ASN A 17 -5.40 4.40 -12.99
C ASN A 17 -4.32 5.49 -12.93
N ASN A 18 -3.79 5.79 -11.75
CA ASN A 18 -2.79 6.85 -11.58
C ASN A 18 -1.35 6.35 -11.66
N TYR A 19 -1.08 5.13 -11.18
CA TYR A 19 0.28 4.61 -11.14
C TYR A 19 0.90 4.43 -12.53
N VAL A 20 0.10 4.17 -13.57
CA VAL A 20 0.60 4.13 -14.95
C VAL A 20 1.34 5.41 -15.30
N HIS A 21 0.71 6.57 -15.06
CA HIS A 21 1.31 7.86 -15.36
C HIS A 21 2.40 8.24 -14.34
N MET A 22 2.17 8.00 -13.06
CA MET A 22 3.13 8.32 -12.02
C MET A 22 4.46 7.59 -12.19
N LEU A 23 4.44 6.32 -12.54
CA LEU A 23 5.67 5.55 -12.79
C LEU A 23 6.48 6.17 -13.93
N HIS A 24 5.83 6.51 -15.03
CA HIS A 24 6.47 7.18 -16.15
C HIS A 24 7.03 8.54 -15.77
N ASP A 25 6.18 9.43 -15.25
CA ASP A 25 6.49 10.85 -15.05
C ASP A 25 7.58 11.05 -13.99
N TYR A 26 7.47 10.40 -12.84
CA TYR A 26 8.45 10.53 -11.76
C TYR A 26 9.78 9.79 -12.00
N SER A 27 9.81 8.84 -12.94
CA SER A 27 11.04 8.16 -13.35
C SER A 27 11.67 8.72 -14.62
N ASN A 28 11.06 9.74 -15.24
CA ASN A 28 11.44 10.24 -16.57
C ASN A 28 11.47 9.13 -17.64
N GLY A 29 10.51 8.19 -17.57
CA GLY A 29 10.39 7.07 -18.49
C GLY A 29 11.37 5.92 -18.25
N GLU A 30 12.08 5.90 -17.13
CA GLU A 30 12.97 4.77 -16.78
C GLU A 30 12.18 3.57 -16.22
N VAL A 31 10.99 3.81 -15.66
CA VAL A 31 10.09 2.80 -15.08
C VAL A 31 8.72 2.92 -15.73
N GLU A 32 8.24 1.84 -16.31
CA GLU A 32 6.98 1.81 -17.07
C GLU A 32 6.07 0.68 -16.60
N ALA A 33 4.77 0.99 -16.42
CA ALA A 33 3.74 -0.04 -16.34
C ALA A 33 3.56 -0.64 -17.74
N VAL A 34 3.83 -1.94 -17.89
CA VAL A 34 3.81 -2.61 -19.21
C VAL A 34 2.80 -3.75 -19.25
N TYR A 35 2.63 -4.44 -18.15
CA TYR A 35 1.79 -5.62 -18.05
C TYR A 35 0.75 -5.46 -16.95
N ALA A 36 -0.45 -5.99 -17.19
CA ALA A 36 -1.48 -6.02 -16.17
C ALA A 36 -2.27 -7.33 -16.20
N TRP A 37 -2.66 -7.79 -15.03
CA TRP A 37 -3.56 -8.89 -14.78
C TRP A 37 -4.52 -8.52 -13.66
N ALA A 38 -5.78 -8.88 -13.80
CA ALA A 38 -6.77 -8.75 -12.73
C ALA A 38 -7.56 -10.05 -12.56
N GLU A 39 -7.99 -10.31 -11.33
CA GLU A 39 -8.79 -11.49 -10.98
C GLU A 39 -10.18 -11.41 -11.61
N ILE A 40 -10.77 -10.23 -11.60
CA ILE A 40 -12.10 -9.95 -12.19
C ILE A 40 -12.08 -8.67 -13.02
N ASP A 41 -13.09 -8.48 -13.83
CA ASP A 41 -13.40 -7.18 -14.43
C ASP A 41 -13.94 -6.23 -13.36
N SER A 42 -13.78 -4.92 -13.57
CA SER A 42 -14.22 -3.93 -12.59
C SER A 42 -15.74 -4.00 -12.36
N PRO A 43 -16.18 -4.01 -11.10
CA PRO A 43 -17.60 -4.08 -10.76
C PRO A 43 -18.33 -2.77 -11.12
N GLU A 44 -19.65 -2.77 -11.02
CA GLU A 44 -20.51 -1.58 -11.08
C GLU A 44 -20.35 -0.71 -12.34
N GLY A 45 -20.11 -1.36 -13.50
CA GLY A 45 -20.01 -0.64 -14.77
C GLY A 45 -18.65 0.01 -15.05
N GLY A 46 -17.62 -0.31 -14.27
CA GLY A 46 -16.24 0.02 -14.60
C GLY A 46 -15.73 -0.74 -15.83
N LEU A 47 -14.51 -0.45 -16.26
CA LEU A 47 -13.91 -1.06 -17.43
C LEU A 47 -13.62 -2.55 -17.19
N THR A 48 -13.78 -3.34 -18.25
CA THR A 48 -13.21 -4.69 -18.27
C THR A 48 -11.69 -4.61 -18.26
N THR A 49 -11.02 -5.67 -17.85
CA THR A 49 -9.56 -5.76 -17.87
C THR A 49 -8.98 -5.48 -19.25
N ASP A 50 -9.62 -5.98 -20.32
CA ASP A 50 -9.20 -5.71 -21.70
C ASP A 50 -9.33 -4.23 -22.06
N ALA A 51 -10.48 -3.63 -21.80
CA ALA A 51 -10.74 -2.22 -22.09
C ALA A 51 -9.82 -1.28 -21.27
N TRP A 52 -9.51 -1.65 -20.03
CA TRP A 52 -8.57 -0.90 -19.20
C TRP A 52 -7.15 -0.98 -19.77
N CYS A 53 -6.67 -2.17 -20.12
CA CYS A 53 -5.35 -2.34 -20.74
C CYS A 53 -5.24 -1.58 -22.08
N GLU A 54 -6.28 -1.62 -22.92
CA GLU A 54 -6.32 -0.84 -24.15
C GLU A 54 -6.23 0.67 -23.89
N LYS A 55 -7.03 1.17 -22.95
CA LYS A 55 -7.06 2.59 -22.56
C LYS A 55 -5.70 3.12 -22.12
N TYR A 56 -4.97 2.35 -21.33
CA TYR A 56 -3.69 2.76 -20.76
C TYR A 56 -2.47 2.25 -21.54
N GLY A 57 -2.67 1.49 -22.63
CA GLY A 57 -1.59 0.99 -23.48
C GLY A 57 -0.78 -0.15 -22.88
N LEU A 58 -1.32 -0.89 -21.88
CA LEU A 58 -0.65 -2.03 -21.29
C LEU A 58 -1.00 -3.33 -22.02
N THR A 59 -0.11 -4.31 -21.94
CA THR A 59 -0.40 -5.66 -22.41
C THR A 59 -1.10 -6.45 -21.30
N ARG A 60 -2.35 -6.89 -21.60
CA ARG A 60 -3.06 -7.82 -20.71
C ARG A 60 -2.34 -9.16 -20.66
N MET A 61 -2.12 -9.66 -19.45
CA MET A 61 -1.66 -11.03 -19.22
C MET A 61 -2.86 -11.91 -18.85
N MET A 62 -2.84 -13.17 -19.31
CA MET A 62 -3.94 -14.11 -19.05
C MET A 62 -3.75 -14.83 -17.72
N THR A 63 -2.52 -14.91 -17.22
CA THR A 63 -2.18 -15.51 -15.92
C THR A 63 -1.18 -14.63 -15.16
N GLN A 64 -1.12 -14.81 -13.83
CA GLN A 64 -0.12 -14.15 -13.00
C GLN A 64 1.29 -14.64 -13.33
N GLU A 65 1.46 -15.93 -13.66
CA GLU A 65 2.74 -16.52 -14.00
C GLU A 65 3.36 -15.85 -15.24
N GLU A 66 2.56 -15.62 -16.29
CA GLU A 66 3.04 -14.91 -17.48
C GLU A 66 3.43 -13.47 -17.17
N LEU A 67 2.64 -12.79 -16.34
CA LEU A 67 2.93 -11.43 -15.90
C LEU A 67 4.24 -11.39 -15.12
N ILE A 68 4.39 -12.28 -14.15
CA ILE A 68 5.58 -12.37 -13.30
C ILE A 68 6.82 -12.65 -14.16
N GLU A 69 6.75 -13.58 -15.09
CA GLU A 69 7.89 -13.92 -15.95
C GLU A 69 8.39 -12.71 -16.74
N LYS A 70 7.48 -11.92 -17.32
CA LYS A 70 7.80 -10.79 -18.21
C LYS A 70 8.15 -9.50 -17.51
N SER A 71 7.78 -9.33 -16.24
CA SER A 71 8.00 -8.12 -15.46
C SER A 71 9.34 -8.12 -14.74
N ASP A 72 9.92 -6.94 -14.51
CA ASP A 72 11.11 -6.75 -13.68
C ASP A 72 10.73 -6.47 -12.22
N VAL A 73 9.60 -5.79 -12.02
CA VAL A 73 9.03 -5.40 -10.71
C VAL A 73 7.53 -5.67 -10.72
N LEU A 74 7.00 -6.06 -9.58
CA LEU A 74 5.60 -6.41 -9.40
C LEU A 74 4.91 -5.44 -8.42
N LEU A 75 3.75 -4.93 -8.80
CA LEU A 75 2.85 -4.19 -7.92
C LEU A 75 1.58 -4.99 -7.70
N VAL A 76 1.35 -5.42 -6.47
CA VAL A 76 0.09 -6.04 -6.04
C VAL A 76 -0.78 -4.95 -5.44
N LEU A 77 -1.91 -4.67 -6.06
CA LEU A 77 -2.77 -3.55 -5.71
C LEU A 77 -3.95 -4.02 -4.83
N ALA A 78 -5.21 -3.88 -5.23
CA ALA A 78 -6.41 -4.13 -4.41
C ALA A 78 -6.52 -3.20 -3.17
N PRO A 79 -6.39 -1.88 -3.36
CA PRO A 79 -6.19 -0.91 -2.28
C PRO A 79 -7.35 -0.82 -1.28
N ARG A 80 -8.54 -1.28 -1.63
CA ARG A 80 -9.74 -1.25 -0.77
C ARG A 80 -10.08 -2.60 -0.15
N ASP A 81 -9.35 -3.64 -0.52
CA ASP A 81 -9.58 -4.98 0.02
C ASP A 81 -8.27 -5.67 0.44
N PRO A 82 -7.69 -5.30 1.60
CA PRO A 82 -6.48 -5.92 2.09
C PRO A 82 -6.60 -7.43 2.34
N LYS A 83 -7.83 -7.98 2.38
CA LYS A 83 -8.06 -9.43 2.49
C LYS A 83 -7.64 -10.18 1.22
N LYS A 84 -7.66 -9.49 0.08
CA LYS A 84 -7.21 -10.04 -1.20
C LYS A 84 -5.69 -10.08 -1.34
N HIS A 85 -4.95 -9.28 -0.59
CA HIS A 85 -3.49 -9.16 -0.76
C HIS A 85 -2.75 -10.48 -0.57
N GLU A 86 -3.10 -11.29 0.42
CA GLU A 86 -2.41 -12.56 0.66
C GLU A 86 -2.56 -13.54 -0.52
N GLU A 87 -3.77 -13.61 -1.11
CA GLU A 87 -4.05 -14.45 -2.27
C GLU A 87 -3.36 -13.91 -3.53
N LEU A 88 -3.56 -12.65 -3.85
CA LEU A 88 -3.01 -12.00 -5.05
C LEU A 88 -1.48 -11.94 -5.04
N ALA A 89 -0.87 -11.73 -3.88
CA ALA A 89 0.58 -11.63 -3.75
C ALA A 89 1.31 -12.98 -3.71
N ASN A 90 0.60 -14.10 -3.54
CA ASN A 90 1.23 -15.39 -3.26
C ASN A 90 2.31 -15.79 -4.28
N LEU A 91 1.98 -15.74 -5.58
CA LEU A 91 2.93 -16.05 -6.65
C LEU A 91 4.03 -15.00 -6.77
N ALA A 92 3.68 -13.73 -6.63
CA ALA A 92 4.65 -12.63 -6.67
C ALA A 92 5.68 -12.74 -5.54
N LEU A 93 5.25 -13.05 -4.31
CA LEU A 93 6.12 -13.22 -3.15
C LEU A 93 7.02 -14.46 -3.23
N ARG A 94 6.69 -15.43 -4.08
CA ARG A 94 7.53 -16.61 -4.36
C ARG A 94 8.54 -16.39 -5.50
N SER A 95 8.43 -15.29 -6.23
CA SER A 95 9.11 -15.13 -7.52
C SER A 95 10.59 -14.72 -7.42
N GLY A 96 11.04 -14.22 -6.28
CA GLY A 96 12.35 -13.59 -6.11
C GLY A 96 12.44 -12.18 -6.73
N LYS A 97 11.39 -11.68 -7.40
CA LYS A 97 11.36 -10.34 -7.99
C LYS A 97 10.91 -9.30 -6.98
N ARG A 98 11.37 -8.06 -7.13
CA ARG A 98 10.93 -6.95 -6.28
C ARG A 98 9.41 -6.82 -6.33
N CYS A 99 8.76 -6.84 -5.17
CA CYS A 99 7.32 -6.83 -5.06
C CYS A 99 6.87 -5.74 -4.07
N TYR A 100 6.07 -4.80 -4.57
CA TYR A 100 5.32 -3.87 -3.74
C TYR A 100 3.91 -4.42 -3.54
N VAL A 101 3.46 -4.47 -2.30
CA VAL A 101 2.05 -4.76 -1.97
C VAL A 101 1.44 -3.48 -1.41
N ASP A 102 0.30 -3.10 -1.93
CA ASP A 102 -0.31 -1.81 -1.58
C ASP A 102 -0.74 -1.75 -0.10
N LYS A 103 -0.95 -0.55 0.37
CA LYS A 103 -1.50 -0.27 1.70
C LYS A 103 -3.04 -0.52 1.65
N THR A 104 -3.67 -1.01 2.68
CA THR A 104 -3.15 -1.61 3.90
C THR A 104 -2.62 -3.00 3.59
N PHE A 105 -1.38 -3.28 4.00
CA PHE A 105 -0.62 -4.47 3.58
C PHE A 105 -1.36 -5.80 3.75
N ALA A 106 -2.07 -5.96 4.86
CA ALA A 106 -2.81 -7.18 5.18
C ALA A 106 -3.97 -6.86 6.15
N PRO A 107 -4.99 -7.71 6.23
CA PRO A 107 -6.14 -7.48 7.11
C PRO A 107 -5.79 -7.64 8.60
N ASP A 108 -4.74 -8.38 8.91
CA ASP A 108 -4.32 -8.64 10.30
C ASP A 108 -2.84 -9.03 10.37
N HIS A 109 -2.34 -9.09 11.62
CA HIS A 109 -0.95 -9.46 11.91
C HIS A 109 -0.56 -10.86 11.40
N PHE A 110 -1.46 -11.82 11.44
CA PHE A 110 -1.15 -13.20 11.05
C PHE A 110 -0.99 -13.31 9.53
N ALA A 111 -1.87 -12.68 8.76
CA ALA A 111 -1.74 -12.58 7.32
C ALA A 111 -0.46 -11.84 6.92
N ALA A 112 -0.18 -10.68 7.55
CA ALA A 112 1.04 -9.94 7.32
C ALA A 112 2.29 -10.79 7.58
N LYS A 113 2.31 -11.54 8.69
CA LYS A 113 3.43 -12.41 9.02
C LYS A 113 3.61 -13.52 7.98
N ARG A 114 2.54 -14.20 7.56
CA ARG A 114 2.64 -15.25 6.53
C ARG A 114 3.19 -14.71 5.21
N MET A 115 2.73 -13.53 4.78
CA MET A 115 3.21 -12.88 3.56
C MET A 115 4.69 -12.52 3.65
N LEU A 116 5.13 -11.93 4.76
CA LEU A 116 6.54 -11.57 4.97
C LEU A 116 7.45 -12.81 5.10
N ASP A 117 7.01 -13.82 5.86
CA ASP A 117 7.74 -15.10 5.98
C ASP A 117 7.91 -15.77 4.60
N LEU A 118 6.86 -15.74 3.77
CA LEU A 118 6.90 -16.27 2.41
C LEU A 118 7.91 -15.51 1.52
N ALA A 119 7.88 -14.20 1.58
CA ALA A 119 8.80 -13.36 0.84
C ALA A 119 10.26 -13.61 1.27
N GLU A 120 10.52 -13.70 2.58
CA GLU A 120 11.84 -13.99 3.14
C GLU A 120 12.34 -15.37 2.70
N GLN A 121 11.53 -16.42 2.85
CA GLN A 121 11.87 -17.80 2.43
C GLN A 121 12.17 -17.91 0.94
N SER A 122 11.54 -17.09 0.12
CA SER A 122 11.71 -17.07 -1.34
C SER A 122 12.82 -16.09 -1.80
N GLY A 123 13.42 -15.34 -0.89
CA GLY A 123 14.38 -14.30 -1.24
C GLY A 123 13.78 -13.14 -2.04
N THR A 124 12.47 -12.91 -1.93
CA THR A 124 11.74 -11.86 -2.63
C THR A 124 11.81 -10.55 -1.84
N PRO A 125 12.44 -9.49 -2.38
CA PRO A 125 12.35 -8.17 -1.76
C PRO A 125 10.90 -7.68 -1.80
N CYS A 126 10.29 -7.54 -0.62
CA CYS A 126 8.90 -7.12 -0.48
C CYS A 126 8.80 -5.89 0.41
N TRP A 127 7.94 -4.93 0.04
CA TRP A 127 7.65 -3.75 0.84
C TRP A 127 6.23 -3.25 0.62
N SER A 128 5.79 -2.44 1.57
CA SER A 128 4.54 -1.68 1.53
C SER A 128 4.76 -0.37 2.26
N SER A 129 4.08 0.69 1.86
CA SER A 129 4.16 1.97 2.55
C SER A 129 2.99 2.89 2.23
N SER A 130 2.74 3.84 3.12
CA SER A 130 1.99 5.04 2.78
C SER A 130 2.84 5.99 1.93
N ALA A 131 2.22 6.69 0.99
CA ALA A 131 2.88 7.75 0.23
C ALA A 131 3.46 8.86 1.14
N LEU A 132 2.85 9.11 2.30
CA LEU A 132 3.33 10.13 3.25
C LEU A 132 4.73 9.82 3.81
N ARG A 133 5.18 8.57 3.76
CA ARG A 133 6.57 8.23 4.10
C ARG A 133 7.57 9.01 3.26
N PHE A 134 7.23 9.37 2.04
CA PHE A 134 8.10 10.03 1.06
C PHE A 134 7.84 11.52 0.92
N ALA A 135 6.90 12.10 1.69
CA ALA A 135 6.65 13.54 1.68
C ALA A 135 7.90 14.31 2.11
N GLU A 136 8.25 15.34 1.34
CA GLU A 136 9.48 16.12 1.53
C GLU A 136 9.54 16.75 2.93
N GLU A 137 8.41 17.22 3.46
CA GLU A 137 8.29 17.82 4.78
C GLU A 137 8.70 16.83 5.90
N TYR A 138 8.26 15.58 5.79
CA TYR A 138 8.64 14.55 6.78
C TYR A 138 10.08 14.08 6.60
N GLN A 139 10.58 14.05 5.36
CA GLN A 139 11.98 13.70 5.10
C GLN A 139 12.93 14.77 5.63
N ALA A 140 12.60 16.05 5.43
CA ALA A 140 13.40 17.20 5.86
C ALA A 140 13.31 17.51 7.36
N ALA A 141 12.30 17.00 8.06
CA ALA A 141 12.09 17.30 9.47
C ALA A 141 13.28 16.83 10.35
N ASP A 142 13.69 17.68 11.29
CA ASP A 142 14.64 17.30 12.34
C ASP A 142 13.99 16.32 13.33
N LYS A 143 14.51 15.12 13.38
CA LYS A 143 13.99 14.00 14.19
C LYS A 143 14.71 13.85 15.54
N THR A 144 15.71 14.68 15.85
CA THR A 144 16.64 14.47 16.97
C THR A 144 16.03 14.71 18.34
N ASN A 145 15.06 15.61 18.47
CA ASN A 145 14.49 16.04 19.77
C ASN A 145 12.97 15.91 19.86
N ILE A 146 12.38 15.02 19.09
CA ILE A 146 10.94 14.80 19.12
C ILE A 146 10.55 14.17 20.47
N LYS A 147 9.65 14.82 21.19
CA LYS A 147 9.13 14.37 22.49
C LYS A 147 7.84 13.57 22.36
N GLY A 148 7.09 13.80 21.31
CA GLY A 148 5.85 13.12 20.97
C GLY A 148 5.32 13.58 19.63
N VAL A 149 4.36 12.85 19.07
CA VAL A 149 3.70 13.17 17.80
C VAL A 149 2.20 13.08 18.00
N ASN A 150 1.48 14.07 17.49
CA ASN A 150 0.03 14.00 17.36
C ASN A 150 -0.33 14.07 15.87
N ALA A 151 -0.93 13.02 15.35
CA ALA A 151 -1.35 12.95 13.97
C ALA A 151 -2.88 13.06 13.87
N TRP A 152 -3.31 13.71 12.81
CA TRP A 152 -4.73 13.87 12.50
C TRP A 152 -4.98 13.57 11.02
N GLY A 153 -6.06 12.86 10.70
CA GLY A 153 -6.36 12.51 9.33
C GLY A 153 -7.85 12.33 9.07
N PRO A 154 -8.26 12.36 7.80
CA PRO A 154 -9.64 12.09 7.41
C PRO A 154 -9.96 10.60 7.43
N ASN A 155 -11.21 10.26 7.23
CA ASN A 155 -11.75 8.92 7.02
C ASN A 155 -11.56 7.91 8.18
N GLY A 156 -11.99 6.67 7.93
CA GLY A 156 -11.99 5.61 8.93
C GLY A 156 -10.60 5.03 9.21
N PHE A 157 -10.51 4.30 10.32
CA PHE A 157 -9.27 3.69 10.78
C PHE A 157 -8.67 2.71 9.76
N GLU A 158 -9.48 1.83 9.19
CA GLU A 158 -9.01 0.75 8.31
C GLU A 158 -8.35 1.29 7.03
N ASP A 159 -8.88 2.39 6.49
CA ASP A 159 -8.40 2.95 5.22
C ASP A 159 -7.26 3.95 5.40
N TYR A 160 -7.27 4.71 6.51
CA TYR A 160 -6.41 5.91 6.63
C TYR A 160 -5.44 5.92 7.81
N ALA A 161 -5.59 5.06 8.80
CA ALA A 161 -4.67 5.06 9.94
C ALA A 161 -3.22 4.83 9.52
N ILE A 162 -2.97 4.05 8.47
CA ILE A 162 -1.62 3.81 7.95
C ILE A 162 -0.93 5.10 7.50
N HIS A 163 -1.68 6.06 6.95
CA HIS A 163 -1.14 7.35 6.54
C HIS A 163 -0.72 8.25 7.72
N GLN A 164 -1.21 7.97 8.92
CA GLN A 164 -0.79 8.62 10.14
C GLN A 164 0.30 7.83 10.87
N LEU A 165 0.20 6.50 10.88
CA LEU A 165 1.18 5.62 11.53
C LEU A 165 2.56 5.73 10.88
N GLU A 166 2.64 5.77 9.55
CA GLU A 166 3.92 5.89 8.84
C GLU A 166 4.72 7.13 9.28
N PRO A 167 4.18 8.38 9.23
CA PRO A 167 4.88 9.55 9.75
C PRO A 167 5.19 9.46 11.25
N ILE A 168 4.30 8.91 12.07
CA ILE A 168 4.54 8.72 13.51
C ILE A 168 5.80 7.88 13.71
N PHE A 169 5.89 6.70 13.09
CA PHE A 169 7.06 5.82 13.22
C PHE A 169 8.33 6.44 12.64
N MET A 170 8.21 7.19 11.53
CA MET A 170 9.34 7.96 10.97
C MET A 170 9.89 8.97 11.96
N MET A 171 9.02 9.72 12.64
CA MET A 171 9.42 10.76 13.59
C MET A 171 9.93 10.18 14.90
N MET A 172 9.27 9.14 15.39
CA MET A 172 9.61 8.55 16.69
C MET A 172 10.88 7.70 16.67
N GLN A 173 11.20 7.08 15.53
CA GLN A 173 12.41 6.24 15.33
C GLN A 173 12.62 5.18 16.44
N ALA A 174 11.55 4.66 17.00
CA ALA A 174 11.55 3.67 18.06
C ALA A 174 10.40 2.67 17.86
N PRO A 175 10.51 1.43 18.35
CA PRO A 175 9.41 0.50 18.34
C PRO A 175 8.31 0.90 19.33
N ALA A 176 7.05 0.77 18.92
CA ALA A 176 5.92 0.87 19.83
C ALA A 176 5.81 -0.41 20.67
N THR A 177 5.53 -0.27 21.96
CA THR A 177 5.43 -1.36 22.93
C THR A 177 4.01 -1.58 23.43
N GLU A 178 3.20 -0.54 23.40
CA GLU A 178 1.81 -0.58 23.84
C GLU A 178 0.95 0.26 22.88
N VAL A 179 -0.28 -0.16 22.71
CA VAL A 179 -1.29 0.59 21.95
C VAL A 179 -2.62 0.55 22.68
N MET A 180 -3.29 1.68 22.72
CA MET A 180 -4.69 1.80 23.09
C MET A 180 -5.46 2.35 21.91
N HIS A 181 -6.57 1.70 21.56
CA HIS A 181 -7.42 2.11 20.45
C HIS A 181 -8.86 2.28 20.97
N LEU A 182 -9.42 3.45 20.71
CA LEU A 182 -10.80 3.81 21.00
C LEU A 182 -11.47 4.21 19.69
N THR A 183 -12.63 3.69 19.43
CA THR A 183 -13.39 3.99 18.22
C THR A 183 -14.89 4.01 18.48
N ASN A 184 -15.59 4.76 17.67
CA ASN A 184 -17.02 4.67 17.42
C ASN A 184 -17.23 4.78 15.89
N ASP A 185 -18.49 4.91 15.46
CA ASP A 185 -18.84 4.93 14.04
C ASP A 185 -18.27 6.15 13.28
N GLU A 186 -17.88 7.21 13.98
CA GLU A 186 -17.48 8.49 13.39
C GLU A 186 -15.99 8.81 13.62
N VAL A 187 -15.46 8.43 14.78
CA VAL A 187 -14.14 8.86 15.25
C VAL A 187 -13.35 7.68 15.77
N TYR A 188 -12.06 7.65 15.43
CA TYR A 188 -11.10 6.78 16.12
C TYR A 188 -9.99 7.61 16.76
N THR A 189 -9.44 7.09 17.87
CA THR A 189 -8.26 7.63 18.51
C THR A 189 -7.35 6.48 18.94
N GLY A 190 -6.09 6.55 18.56
CA GLY A 190 -5.04 5.64 18.99
C GLY A 190 -4.02 6.37 19.86
N VAL A 191 -3.53 5.70 20.88
CA VAL A 191 -2.38 6.15 21.69
C VAL A 191 -1.32 5.06 21.62
N LEU A 192 -0.10 5.44 21.24
CA LEU A 192 1.04 4.54 21.18
C LEU A 192 2.04 4.93 22.26
N ARG A 193 2.60 3.93 22.96
CA ARG A 193 3.77 4.10 23.81
C ARG A 193 4.96 3.46 23.14
N PHE A 194 6.09 4.14 23.12
CA PHE A 194 7.34 3.68 22.54
C PHE A 194 8.29 3.14 23.60
N ALA A 195 9.25 2.31 23.20
CA ALA A 195 10.19 1.64 24.08
C ALA A 195 11.04 2.62 24.92
N ASP A 196 11.24 3.84 24.45
CA ASP A 196 11.95 4.91 25.15
C ASP A 196 11.06 5.76 26.08
N GLY A 197 9.79 5.36 26.25
CA GLY A 197 8.81 6.00 27.13
C GLY A 197 8.05 7.17 26.49
N ARG A 198 8.41 7.62 25.28
CA ARG A 198 7.67 8.65 24.56
C ARG A 198 6.29 8.12 24.10
N THR A 199 5.40 9.03 23.77
CA THR A 199 4.05 8.69 23.30
C THR A 199 3.72 9.41 21.99
N ALA A 200 2.86 8.79 21.20
CA ALA A 200 2.22 9.45 20.08
C ALA A 200 0.71 9.17 20.08
N THR A 201 -0.03 10.05 19.44
CA THR A 201 -1.46 9.87 19.23
C THR A 201 -1.79 9.97 17.74
N LEU A 202 -2.82 9.26 17.33
CA LEU A 202 -3.45 9.42 16.02
C LEU A 202 -4.95 9.53 16.22
N SER A 203 -5.58 10.36 15.42
CA SER A 203 -7.04 10.50 15.41
C SER A 203 -7.55 10.69 14.00
N GLY A 204 -8.69 10.11 13.71
CA GLY A 204 -9.37 10.29 12.44
C GLY A 204 -10.85 10.52 12.63
N LEU A 205 -11.42 11.31 11.72
CA LEU A 205 -12.82 11.62 11.67
C LEU A 205 -13.38 11.11 10.35
N SER A 206 -14.42 10.29 10.43
CA SER A 206 -15.18 9.90 9.23
C SER A 206 -15.88 11.12 8.65
N LEU A 207 -15.54 11.48 7.41
CA LEU A 207 -16.15 12.61 6.73
C LEU A 207 -17.54 12.30 6.15
N ILE A 208 -18.05 11.08 6.33
CA ILE A 208 -19.34 10.65 5.77
C ILE A 208 -20.53 11.41 6.37
N HIS A 209 -20.34 12.06 7.51
CA HIS A 209 -21.39 12.76 8.24
C HIS A 209 -21.20 14.27 8.38
N ILE A 210 -20.29 14.88 7.61
CA ILE A 210 -20.20 16.33 7.50
C ILE A 210 -21.14 16.78 6.36
N SER A 211 -22.42 16.82 6.65
CA SER A 211 -23.47 17.40 5.78
C SER A 211 -24.14 18.59 6.45
#